data_a2cf416525e2ae260b3c43db128b09fd
#
_entry.id   a2cf416525e2ae260b3c43db128b09fd
#
_cell.length_a   1.000
_cell.length_b   1.000
_cell.length_c   1.000
_cell.angle_alpha   90.00
_cell.angle_beta   90.00
_cell.angle_gamma   90.00
#
_symmetry.space_group_name_H-M   'P 1'
#
loop_
_entity.id
_entity.type
_entity.pdbx_description
1 polymer ?
#
loop_
_entity_poly.entity_id
_entity_poly.type
_entity_poly.pdbx_seq_one_letter_code
_entity_poly.pdbx_strand_id
1 'polypeptide(L)'
;MSPAVIDPAAGPRAQAYALWMDAPDPMVTFFKTLDVTPLLRFARRHGYRFNALLCWCVGKAACEVEEFYTLPVGRQLLRYDALAVNTIVKNRRGQVSSCDVPFSPDLARFHRDYLRLTREAAETCRNHDLPEHMVIGTSAIVETEIDGAVGMNSGIFNNPFLIWGKYRKGLFRTTLPLSFQFHHTQMDGAHAGRFLHLLQESICALSKGGENGTSGPLRQRRKRGGSRIGSSPGRRPWPCAARHPMQLRKIRIRT
;
A
#
# COMPACT_ATOMS: atom_id res chain seq x y z
N MET A 1 0.25 -21.32 -2.77
CA MET A 1 -0.04 -22.02 -4.07
C MET A 1 0.09 -21.01 -5.18
N SER A 2 0.54 -21.45 -6.38
CA SER A 2 0.54 -20.53 -7.54
C SER A 2 -0.89 -20.11 -7.89
N PRO A 3 -1.09 -18.87 -8.40
CA PRO A 3 -2.41 -18.40 -8.78
C PRO A 3 -3.02 -19.28 -9.89
N ALA A 4 -4.33 -19.46 -9.83
CA ALA A 4 -5.06 -20.22 -10.83
C ALA A 4 -5.44 -19.33 -12.02
N VAL A 5 -5.25 -19.83 -13.25
CA VAL A 5 -5.80 -19.18 -14.43
C VAL A 5 -7.30 -19.49 -14.47
N ILE A 6 -8.15 -18.44 -14.55
CA ILE A 6 -9.59 -18.60 -14.66
C ILE A 6 -10.06 -18.15 -16.05
N ASP A 7 -11.13 -18.81 -16.53
CA ASP A 7 -11.77 -18.41 -17.78
C ASP A 7 -12.50 -17.08 -17.58
N PRO A 8 -12.07 -16.01 -18.26
CA PRO A 8 -12.74 -14.71 -18.12
C PRO A 8 -14.20 -14.73 -18.58
N ALA A 9 -14.55 -15.59 -19.54
CA ALA A 9 -15.91 -15.66 -20.10
C ALA A 9 -16.91 -16.35 -19.15
N ALA A 10 -16.42 -17.20 -18.24
CA ALA A 10 -17.25 -17.93 -17.30
C ALA A 10 -17.59 -17.17 -16.01
N GLY A 11 -16.93 -16.03 -15.77
CA GLY A 11 -17.05 -15.27 -14.52
C GLY A 11 -18.03 -14.10 -14.57
N PRO A 12 -18.40 -13.54 -13.41
CA PRO A 12 -19.29 -12.37 -13.32
C PRO A 12 -18.69 -11.11 -13.97
N ARG A 13 -17.41 -11.12 -14.28
CA ARG A 13 -16.66 -10.01 -14.91
C ARG A 13 -16.42 -10.22 -16.42
N ALA A 14 -17.09 -11.20 -17.06
CA ALA A 14 -16.91 -11.53 -18.48
C ALA A 14 -17.11 -10.31 -19.40
N GLN A 15 -18.17 -9.53 -19.18
CA GLN A 15 -18.43 -8.32 -19.97
C GLN A 15 -17.33 -7.25 -19.74
N ALA A 16 -16.92 -7.02 -18.50
CA ALA A 16 -15.85 -6.07 -18.18
C ALA A 16 -14.50 -6.51 -18.79
N TYR A 17 -14.24 -7.81 -18.81
CA TYR A 17 -13.06 -8.36 -19.49
C TYR A 17 -13.11 -8.06 -20.99
N ALA A 18 -14.23 -8.36 -21.65
CA ALA A 18 -14.39 -8.14 -23.08
C ALA A 18 -14.26 -6.65 -23.48
N LEU A 19 -14.73 -5.74 -22.62
CA LEU A 19 -14.70 -4.31 -22.90
C LEU A 19 -13.33 -3.66 -22.61
N TRP A 20 -12.65 -4.07 -21.55
CA TRP A 20 -11.55 -3.30 -20.99
C TRP A 20 -10.19 -3.98 -21.08
N MET A 21 -10.13 -5.28 -21.40
CA MET A 21 -8.84 -5.99 -21.39
C MET A 21 -7.88 -5.48 -22.45
N ASP A 22 -8.38 -5.11 -23.61
CA ASP A 22 -7.60 -4.58 -24.73
C ASP A 22 -7.71 -3.05 -24.86
N ALA A 23 -8.30 -2.37 -23.86
CA ALA A 23 -8.36 -0.91 -23.87
C ALA A 23 -6.94 -0.31 -23.73
N PRO A 24 -6.60 0.76 -24.47
CA PRO A 24 -5.29 1.41 -24.39
C PRO A 24 -4.94 1.92 -22.99
N ASP A 25 -5.96 2.35 -22.23
CA ASP A 25 -5.84 2.82 -20.86
C ASP A 25 -7.01 2.26 -20.02
N PRO A 26 -6.86 1.04 -19.46
CA PRO A 26 -7.89 0.41 -18.67
C PRO A 26 -7.85 0.79 -17.19
N MET A 27 -6.95 1.69 -16.79
CA MET A 27 -6.79 2.07 -15.39
C MET A 27 -7.75 3.21 -15.00
N VAL A 28 -8.38 3.07 -13.86
CA VAL A 28 -9.28 4.09 -13.28
C VAL A 28 -8.71 4.54 -11.94
N THR A 29 -8.70 5.85 -11.70
CA THR A 29 -8.22 6.42 -10.44
C THR A 29 -9.34 7.17 -9.73
N PHE A 30 -9.59 6.81 -8.47
CA PHE A 30 -10.48 7.53 -7.57
C PHE A 30 -9.67 8.30 -6.53
N PHE A 31 -10.13 9.51 -6.22
CA PHE A 31 -9.57 10.34 -5.15
C PHE A 31 -10.53 10.34 -3.96
N LYS A 32 -9.99 10.12 -2.76
CA LYS A 32 -10.75 10.09 -1.52
C LYS A 32 -9.96 10.74 -0.39
N THR A 33 -10.64 11.56 0.41
CA THR A 33 -10.08 12.04 1.67
C THR A 33 -10.61 11.19 2.82
N LEU A 34 -9.70 10.57 3.57
CA LEU A 34 -10.01 9.75 4.75
C LEU A 34 -9.87 10.57 6.04
N ASP A 35 -10.73 10.32 7.03
CA ASP A 35 -10.49 10.74 8.42
C ASP A 35 -9.57 9.71 9.08
N VAL A 36 -8.32 10.08 9.30
CA VAL A 36 -7.30 9.23 9.95
C VAL A 36 -7.06 9.58 11.42
N THR A 37 -7.94 10.39 12.02
CA THR A 37 -7.88 10.75 13.45
C THR A 37 -7.86 9.51 14.35
N PRO A 38 -8.76 8.50 14.14
CA PRO A 38 -8.76 7.28 14.95
C PRO A 38 -7.45 6.50 14.82
N LEU A 39 -6.93 6.36 13.59
CA LEU A 39 -5.70 5.64 13.31
C LEU A 39 -4.50 6.29 14.00
N LEU A 40 -4.37 7.61 13.95
CA LEU A 40 -3.30 8.34 14.62
C LEU A 40 -3.36 8.22 16.15
N ARG A 41 -4.56 8.28 16.73
CA ARG A 41 -4.74 8.09 18.17
C ARG A 41 -4.32 6.69 18.59
N PHE A 42 -4.76 5.67 17.84
CA PHE A 42 -4.41 4.29 18.09
C PHE A 42 -2.91 4.05 17.95
N ALA A 43 -2.29 4.56 16.87
CA ALA A 43 -0.85 4.47 16.64
C ALA A 43 -0.03 4.99 17.82
N ARG A 44 -0.39 6.18 18.33
CA ARG A 44 0.30 6.81 19.47
C ARG A 44 0.09 6.05 20.79
N ARG A 45 -1.15 5.60 21.03
CA ARG A 45 -1.51 4.89 22.28
C ARG A 45 -0.80 3.54 22.40
N HIS A 46 -0.70 2.81 21.27
CA HIS A 46 -0.23 1.42 21.26
C HIS A 46 1.17 1.25 20.64
N GLY A 47 1.84 2.33 20.21
CA GLY A 47 3.20 2.27 19.68
C GLY A 47 3.31 1.70 18.26
N TYR A 48 2.21 1.68 17.50
CA TYR A 48 2.22 1.24 16.09
C TYR A 48 2.73 2.34 15.16
N ARG A 49 3.31 1.94 14.03
CA ARG A 49 3.67 2.88 12.96
C ARG A 49 2.45 3.21 12.11
N PHE A 50 2.26 4.50 11.78
CA PHE A 50 1.12 4.98 11.00
C PHE A 50 0.96 4.24 9.67
N ASN A 51 2.02 4.16 8.86
CA ASN A 51 1.96 3.51 7.54
C ASN A 51 1.65 2.00 7.66
N ALA A 52 2.22 1.30 8.65
CA ALA A 52 1.92 -0.11 8.88
C ALA A 52 0.44 -0.32 9.25
N LEU A 53 -0.13 0.56 10.09
CA LEU A 53 -1.56 0.51 10.42
C LEU A 53 -2.45 0.80 9.22
N LEU A 54 -2.09 1.80 8.39
CA LEU A 54 -2.86 2.11 7.20
C LEU A 54 -2.81 0.96 6.19
N CYS A 55 -1.62 0.37 5.97
CA CYS A 55 -1.48 -0.83 5.13
C CYS A 55 -2.31 -2.01 5.67
N TRP A 56 -2.37 -2.21 7.00
CA TRP A 56 -3.24 -3.22 7.60
C TRP A 56 -4.72 -2.94 7.34
N CYS A 57 -5.17 -1.68 7.48
CA CYS A 57 -6.54 -1.29 7.17
C CYS A 57 -6.88 -1.50 5.69
N VAL A 58 -5.91 -1.24 4.78
CA VAL A 58 -6.04 -1.53 3.34
C VAL A 58 -6.25 -3.03 3.11
N GLY A 59 -5.39 -3.88 3.66
CA GLY A 59 -5.54 -5.33 3.53
C GLY A 59 -6.84 -5.85 4.12
N LYS A 60 -7.26 -5.31 5.30
CA LYS A 60 -8.52 -5.66 5.96
C LYS A 60 -9.75 -5.27 5.12
N ALA A 61 -9.74 -4.10 4.49
CA ALA A 61 -10.82 -3.67 3.62
C ALA A 61 -10.86 -4.48 2.32
N ALA A 62 -9.69 -4.80 1.77
CA ALA A 62 -9.59 -5.53 0.51
C ALA A 62 -10.05 -6.98 0.64
N CYS A 63 -9.79 -7.66 1.76
CA CYS A 63 -10.23 -9.05 1.94
C CYS A 63 -11.75 -9.23 1.98
N GLU A 64 -12.52 -8.15 2.17
CA GLU A 64 -13.98 -8.14 2.13
C GLU A 64 -14.56 -7.85 0.72
N VAL A 65 -13.70 -7.70 -0.29
CA VAL A 65 -14.08 -7.38 -1.67
C VAL A 65 -13.47 -8.42 -2.60
N GLU A 66 -14.32 -9.28 -3.15
CA GLU A 66 -13.88 -10.48 -3.91
C GLU A 66 -13.00 -10.14 -5.12
N GLU A 67 -13.22 -9.00 -5.75
CA GLU A 67 -12.47 -8.54 -6.91
C GLU A 67 -10.98 -8.34 -6.63
N PHE A 68 -10.58 -8.14 -5.38
CA PHE A 68 -9.16 -8.09 -5.01
C PHE A 68 -8.45 -9.45 -5.11
N TYR A 69 -9.16 -10.55 -5.26
CA TYR A 69 -8.54 -11.86 -5.43
C TYR A 69 -8.31 -12.24 -6.89
N THR A 70 -8.61 -11.35 -7.83
CA THR A 70 -8.36 -11.55 -9.25
C THR A 70 -7.45 -10.47 -9.80
N LEU A 71 -6.61 -10.79 -10.78
CA LEU A 71 -5.73 -9.83 -11.43
C LEU A 71 -5.60 -10.16 -12.92
N PRO A 72 -5.82 -9.19 -13.83
CA PRO A 72 -5.46 -9.36 -15.23
C PRO A 72 -3.93 -9.28 -15.41
N VAL A 73 -3.33 -10.34 -15.94
CA VAL A 73 -1.90 -10.44 -16.23
C VAL A 73 -1.70 -10.88 -17.67
N GLY A 74 -1.12 -10.02 -18.51
CA GLY A 74 -1.15 -10.23 -19.95
C GLY A 74 -2.60 -10.32 -20.43
N ARG A 75 -2.94 -11.40 -21.14
CA ARG A 75 -4.34 -11.68 -21.58
C ARG A 75 -5.02 -12.74 -20.71
N GLN A 76 -4.49 -13.03 -19.53
CA GLN A 76 -5.05 -13.99 -18.61
C GLN A 76 -5.69 -13.27 -17.42
N LEU A 77 -6.69 -13.90 -16.80
CA LEU A 77 -7.21 -13.51 -15.51
C LEU A 77 -6.74 -14.54 -14.47
N LEU A 78 -5.95 -14.07 -13.52
CA LEU A 78 -5.42 -14.91 -12.45
C LEU A 78 -6.26 -14.76 -11.19
N ARG A 79 -6.52 -15.88 -10.49
CA ARG A 79 -7.16 -15.89 -9.17
C ARG A 79 -6.14 -16.32 -8.12
N TYR A 80 -6.12 -15.57 -7.03
CA TYR A 80 -5.25 -15.76 -5.87
C TYR A 80 -6.08 -16.14 -4.64
N ASP A 81 -5.47 -16.92 -3.73
CA ASP A 81 -6.10 -17.32 -2.47
C ASP A 81 -5.68 -16.41 -1.30
N ALA A 82 -4.65 -15.60 -1.48
CA ALA A 82 -4.10 -14.76 -0.44
C ALA A 82 -3.76 -13.35 -0.95
N LEU A 83 -3.84 -12.38 -0.05
CA LEU A 83 -3.50 -10.98 -0.31
C LEU A 83 -2.17 -10.62 0.36
N ALA A 84 -1.43 -9.70 -0.27
CA ALA A 84 -0.32 -8.99 0.33
C ALA A 84 -0.48 -7.48 0.10
N VAL A 85 0.09 -6.68 0.98
CA VAL A 85 0.15 -5.22 0.81
C VAL A 85 1.60 -4.83 0.58
N ASN A 86 1.87 -4.28 -0.58
CA ASN A 86 3.18 -3.77 -0.94
C ASN A 86 3.42 -2.38 -0.32
N THR A 87 4.65 -2.11 0.07
CA THR A 87 5.09 -0.77 0.47
C THR A 87 6.46 -0.47 -0.09
N ILE A 88 6.69 0.78 -0.44
CA ILE A 88 7.98 1.24 -0.94
C ILE A 88 8.80 1.74 0.24
N VAL A 89 10.04 1.28 0.35
CA VAL A 89 10.97 1.65 1.41
C VAL A 89 12.24 2.27 0.85
N LYS A 90 12.72 3.34 1.48
CA LYS A 90 14.05 3.90 1.18
C LYS A 90 15.12 2.96 1.74
N ASN A 91 16.02 2.49 0.91
CA ASN A 91 17.08 1.58 1.29
C ASN A 91 18.39 2.33 1.68
N ARG A 92 19.36 1.62 2.24
CA ARG A 92 20.64 2.21 2.71
C ARG A 92 21.49 2.83 1.60
N ARG A 93 21.21 2.53 0.32
CA ARG A 93 21.87 3.14 -0.84
C ARG A 93 21.20 4.44 -1.29
N GLY A 94 20.16 4.91 -0.60
CA GLY A 94 19.39 6.10 -0.98
C GLY A 94 18.40 5.86 -2.11
N GLN A 95 18.28 4.63 -2.59
CA GLN A 95 17.30 4.18 -3.59
C GLN A 95 16.05 3.63 -2.90
N VAL A 96 15.12 3.13 -3.68
CA VAL A 96 13.90 2.47 -3.17
C VAL A 96 13.96 0.96 -3.39
N SER A 97 13.37 0.22 -2.45
CA SER A 97 13.08 -1.21 -2.57
C SER A 97 11.59 -1.43 -2.37
N SER A 98 11.03 -2.37 -3.12
CA SER A 98 9.65 -2.84 -2.98
C SER A 98 9.58 -3.93 -1.91
N CYS A 99 8.52 -3.92 -1.10
CA CYS A 99 8.36 -4.90 -0.03
C CYS A 99 6.91 -5.34 0.08
N ASP A 100 6.64 -6.57 -0.30
CA ASP A 100 5.35 -7.22 -0.12
C ASP A 100 5.25 -7.78 1.30
N VAL A 101 4.19 -7.41 2.00
CA VAL A 101 3.88 -7.89 3.35
C VAL A 101 2.63 -8.75 3.27
N PRO A 102 2.69 -10.06 3.60
CA PRO A 102 1.52 -10.92 3.55
C PRO A 102 0.46 -10.40 4.52
N PHE A 103 -0.78 -10.29 4.05
CA PHE A 103 -1.86 -9.80 4.89
C PHE A 103 -2.22 -10.84 5.96
N SER A 104 -2.38 -10.36 7.18
CA SER A 104 -2.92 -11.12 8.31
C SER A 104 -4.02 -10.32 8.99
N PRO A 105 -5.18 -10.91 9.33
CA PRO A 105 -6.21 -10.25 10.12
C PRO A 105 -5.73 -9.93 11.55
N ASP A 106 -4.74 -10.66 12.07
CA ASP A 106 -4.04 -10.33 13.33
C ASP A 106 -3.12 -9.13 13.10
N LEU A 107 -3.53 -7.98 13.63
CA LEU A 107 -2.79 -6.72 13.54
C LEU A 107 -1.38 -6.82 14.14
N ALA A 108 -1.20 -7.52 15.25
CA ALA A 108 0.09 -7.63 15.91
C ALA A 108 1.07 -8.45 15.03
N ARG A 109 0.59 -9.53 14.41
CA ARG A 109 1.34 -10.34 13.45
C ARG A 109 1.71 -9.52 12.22
N PHE A 110 0.72 -8.87 11.59
CA PHE A 110 0.97 -8.04 10.40
C PHE A 110 1.99 -6.94 10.69
N HIS A 111 1.86 -6.26 11.83
CA HIS A 111 2.80 -5.18 12.19
C HIS A 111 4.23 -5.69 12.43
N ARG A 112 4.41 -6.85 13.08
CA ARG A 112 5.73 -7.48 13.25
C ARG A 112 6.36 -7.81 11.89
N ASP A 113 5.58 -8.43 11.00
CA ASP A 113 6.04 -8.80 9.66
C ASP A 113 6.36 -7.56 8.83
N TYR A 114 5.52 -6.54 8.86
CA TYR A 114 5.77 -5.25 8.21
C TYR A 114 7.11 -4.65 8.66
N LEU A 115 7.37 -4.57 9.97
CA LEU A 115 8.60 -3.99 10.50
C LEU A 115 9.84 -4.82 10.15
N ARG A 116 9.74 -6.14 10.21
CA ARG A 116 10.83 -7.06 9.89
C ARG A 116 11.18 -6.99 8.40
N LEU A 117 10.20 -7.19 7.54
CA LEU A 117 10.39 -7.26 6.08
C LEU A 117 10.84 -5.92 5.49
N THR A 118 10.23 -4.80 5.93
CA THR A 118 10.66 -3.47 5.47
C THR A 118 12.08 -3.12 5.92
N ARG A 119 12.50 -3.55 7.12
CA ARG A 119 13.89 -3.39 7.58
C ARG A 119 14.83 -4.22 6.72
N GLU A 120 14.51 -5.48 6.48
CA GLU A 120 15.32 -6.38 5.66
C GLU A 120 15.49 -5.84 4.23
N ALA A 121 14.39 -5.40 3.58
CA ALA A 121 14.45 -4.80 2.25
C ALA A 121 15.30 -3.52 2.23
N ALA A 122 15.22 -2.68 3.28
CA ALA A 122 16.03 -1.48 3.40
C ALA A 122 17.53 -1.78 3.59
N GLU A 123 17.86 -2.77 4.41
CA GLU A 123 19.24 -3.15 4.73
C GLU A 123 19.92 -3.92 3.58
N THR A 124 19.19 -4.85 2.96
CA THR A 124 19.73 -5.67 1.87
C THR A 124 19.73 -4.97 0.51
N CYS A 125 18.94 -3.90 0.36
CA CYS A 125 18.68 -3.21 -0.91
C CYS A 125 18.07 -4.16 -1.96
N ARG A 126 17.29 -5.15 -1.55
CA ARG A 126 16.59 -6.10 -2.39
C ARG A 126 15.09 -5.94 -2.21
N ASN A 127 14.34 -6.24 -3.25
CA ASN A 127 12.90 -6.35 -3.16
C ASN A 127 12.53 -7.63 -2.38
N HIS A 128 11.39 -7.58 -1.73
CA HIS A 128 10.72 -8.74 -1.15
C HIS A 128 9.41 -8.94 -1.90
N ASP A 129 9.37 -9.94 -2.78
CA ASP A 129 8.25 -10.19 -3.69
C ASP A 129 7.51 -11.47 -3.29
N LEU A 130 6.17 -11.45 -3.35
CA LEU A 130 5.29 -12.57 -3.04
C LEU A 130 4.44 -12.93 -4.27
N PRO A 131 4.99 -13.63 -5.27
CA PRO A 131 4.30 -13.89 -6.54
C PRO A 131 3.05 -14.77 -6.41
N GLU A 132 2.90 -15.49 -5.31
CA GLU A 132 1.73 -16.32 -4.99
C GLU A 132 0.58 -15.55 -4.32
N HIS A 133 0.79 -14.26 -4.02
CA HIS A 133 -0.24 -13.38 -3.43
C HIS A 133 -0.72 -12.36 -4.44
N MET A 134 -2.00 -12.00 -4.37
CA MET A 134 -2.46 -10.79 -5.04
C MET A 134 -1.98 -9.59 -4.24
N VAL A 135 -1.11 -8.80 -4.85
CA VAL A 135 -0.43 -7.69 -4.20
C VAL A 135 -1.18 -6.40 -4.43
N ILE A 136 -1.51 -5.69 -3.35
CA ILE A 136 -2.05 -4.33 -3.38
C ILE A 136 -0.88 -3.38 -3.19
N GLY A 137 -0.56 -2.59 -4.21
CA GLY A 137 0.54 -1.64 -4.16
C GLY A 137 0.23 -0.43 -3.30
N THR A 138 1.22 0.05 -2.54
CA THR A 138 1.10 1.33 -1.84
C THR A 138 2.37 2.17 -1.96
N SER A 139 2.20 3.49 -2.06
CA SER A 139 3.29 4.46 -2.04
C SER A 139 2.94 5.63 -1.11
N ALA A 140 3.84 5.92 -0.18
CA ALA A 140 3.66 6.99 0.81
C ALA A 140 4.71 8.08 0.63
N ILE A 141 4.29 9.29 0.29
CA ILE A 141 5.13 10.50 0.21
C ILE A 141 5.03 11.21 1.55
N VAL A 142 5.84 10.77 2.54
CA VAL A 142 5.68 11.19 3.95
C VAL A 142 6.16 12.61 4.25
N GLU A 143 6.91 13.23 3.34
CA GLU A 143 7.53 14.53 3.56
C GLU A 143 6.62 15.69 3.14
N THR A 144 5.70 15.48 2.20
CA THR A 144 4.82 16.51 1.68
C THR A 144 3.35 16.08 1.66
N GLU A 145 2.47 17.08 1.70
CA GLU A 145 1.05 16.89 1.47
C GLU A 145 0.80 16.86 -0.04
N ILE A 146 -0.08 15.99 -0.48
CA ILE A 146 -0.58 15.93 -1.87
C ILE A 146 -2.10 15.86 -1.85
N ASP A 147 -2.74 16.36 -2.88
CA ASP A 147 -4.20 16.22 -3.05
C ASP A 147 -4.57 14.87 -3.65
N GLY A 148 -3.67 14.29 -4.43
CA GLY A 148 -3.80 12.98 -5.06
C GLY A 148 -2.69 12.77 -6.07
N ALA A 149 -2.64 11.57 -6.64
CA ALA A 149 -1.72 11.21 -7.72
C ALA A 149 -2.39 10.20 -8.64
N VAL A 150 -2.06 10.24 -9.92
CA VAL A 150 -2.42 9.20 -10.89
C VAL A 150 -1.20 8.30 -11.07
N GLY A 151 -1.41 7.00 -10.96
CA GLY A 151 -0.35 6.03 -11.16
C GLY A 151 -0.02 5.80 -12.63
N MET A 152 0.84 4.82 -12.90
CA MET A 152 1.24 4.46 -14.26
C MET A 152 0.13 3.66 -14.96
N ASN A 153 -0.08 3.96 -16.24
CA ASN A 153 -0.89 3.15 -17.14
C ASN A 153 0.04 2.27 -17.97
N SER A 154 0.61 1.26 -17.37
CA SER A 154 1.72 0.58 -18.00
C SER A 154 1.35 -0.72 -18.72
N GLY A 155 0.20 -1.33 -18.42
CA GLY A 155 -0.08 -2.69 -18.85
C GLY A 155 0.90 -3.75 -18.28
N ILE A 156 1.93 -3.31 -17.55
CA ILE A 156 2.93 -4.17 -16.91
C ILE A 156 2.49 -4.50 -15.48
N PHE A 157 1.98 -3.48 -14.76
CA PHE A 157 1.48 -3.61 -13.40
C PHE A 157 0.00 -3.23 -13.36
N ASN A 158 -0.88 -4.22 -13.33
CA ASN A 158 -2.32 -4.04 -13.27
C ASN A 158 -2.86 -4.10 -11.83
N ASN A 159 -1.97 -4.22 -10.86
CA ASN A 159 -2.31 -4.31 -9.46
C ASN A 159 -3.04 -3.04 -8.98
N PRO A 160 -4.04 -3.20 -8.11
CA PRO A 160 -4.61 -2.07 -7.38
C PRO A 160 -3.52 -1.31 -6.63
N PHE A 161 -3.55 0.01 -6.70
CA PHE A 161 -2.48 0.84 -6.16
C PHE A 161 -3.03 2.05 -5.40
N LEU A 162 -2.51 2.30 -4.20
CA LEU A 162 -2.86 3.46 -3.39
C LEU A 162 -1.65 4.38 -3.23
N ILE A 163 -1.89 5.69 -3.40
CA ILE A 163 -0.86 6.71 -3.17
C ILE A 163 -1.41 7.73 -2.19
N TRP A 164 -0.60 8.09 -1.19
CA TRP A 164 -0.92 9.16 -0.25
C TRP A 164 0.30 9.97 0.13
N GLY A 165 0.04 11.20 0.56
CA GLY A 165 1.05 12.10 1.11
C GLY A 165 1.05 12.13 2.63
N LYS A 166 1.60 13.23 3.16
CA LYS A 166 1.52 13.56 4.57
C LYS A 166 0.06 13.89 4.94
N TYR A 167 -0.39 13.42 6.10
CA TYR A 167 -1.72 13.76 6.59
C TYR A 167 -1.83 15.22 7.03
N ARG A 168 -3.01 15.80 6.87
CA ARG A 168 -3.35 17.20 7.20
C ARG A 168 -3.99 17.28 8.57
N LYS A 169 -3.39 18.04 9.48
CA LYS A 169 -3.95 18.28 10.81
C LYS A 169 -4.93 19.45 10.75
N GLY A 170 -6.19 19.18 11.01
CA GLY A 170 -7.20 20.22 11.27
C GLY A 170 -7.46 20.38 12.76
N LEU A 171 -8.36 21.30 13.10
CA LEU A 171 -8.70 21.61 14.49
C LEU A 171 -9.32 20.41 15.22
N PHE A 172 -10.25 19.70 14.59
CA PHE A 172 -10.98 18.56 15.18
C PHE A 172 -10.65 17.22 14.55
N ARG A 173 -10.16 17.22 13.31
CA ARG A 173 -9.90 16.01 12.51
C ARG A 173 -8.54 16.08 11.84
N THR A 174 -7.95 14.93 11.66
CA THR A 174 -6.78 14.76 10.80
C THR A 174 -7.20 13.99 9.57
N THR A 175 -6.96 14.55 8.41
CA THR A 175 -7.39 13.98 7.12
C THR A 175 -6.20 13.53 6.29
N LEU A 176 -6.43 12.56 5.43
CA LEU A 176 -5.45 12.02 4.50
C LEU A 176 -6.09 11.90 3.12
N PRO A 177 -5.77 12.82 2.18
CA PRO A 177 -6.07 12.58 0.78
C PRO A 177 -5.29 11.38 0.28
N LEU A 178 -5.95 10.50 -0.46
CA LEU A 178 -5.34 9.39 -1.16
C LEU A 178 -5.96 9.21 -2.53
N SER A 179 -5.21 8.62 -3.44
CA SER A 179 -5.71 8.09 -4.69
C SER A 179 -5.69 6.57 -4.64
N PHE A 180 -6.70 5.98 -5.25
CA PHE A 180 -6.87 4.55 -5.43
C PHE A 180 -7.05 4.26 -6.91
N GLN A 181 -6.08 3.58 -7.51
CA GLN A 181 -6.08 3.17 -8.91
C GLN A 181 -6.30 1.67 -9.02
N PHE A 182 -7.05 1.24 -10.04
CA PHE A 182 -7.34 -0.16 -10.32
C PHE A 182 -7.60 -0.39 -11.81
N HIS A 183 -7.41 -1.61 -12.27
CA HIS A 183 -7.71 -2.02 -13.62
C HIS A 183 -9.23 -2.27 -13.77
N HIS A 184 -9.87 -1.70 -14.80
CA HIS A 184 -11.33 -1.76 -14.95
C HIS A 184 -11.85 -3.18 -15.24
N THR A 185 -11.02 -4.05 -15.81
CA THR A 185 -11.33 -5.48 -15.94
C THR A 185 -11.47 -6.15 -14.57
N GLN A 186 -10.64 -5.76 -13.60
CA GLN A 186 -10.65 -6.34 -12.25
C GLN A 186 -11.86 -5.90 -11.44
N MET A 187 -12.14 -4.60 -11.39
CA MET A 187 -13.25 -4.03 -10.62
C MET A 187 -13.85 -2.80 -11.32
N ASP A 188 -15.02 -2.40 -10.89
CA ASP A 188 -15.69 -1.18 -11.33
C ASP A 188 -15.90 -0.20 -10.17
N GLY A 189 -16.60 0.91 -10.46
CA GLY A 189 -16.85 1.97 -9.49
C GLY A 189 -17.59 1.52 -8.23
N ALA A 190 -18.47 0.53 -8.32
CA ALA A 190 -19.22 0.02 -7.16
C ALA A 190 -18.28 -0.75 -6.20
N HIS A 191 -17.42 -1.62 -6.74
CA HIS A 191 -16.43 -2.38 -5.98
C HIS A 191 -15.39 -1.47 -5.35
N ALA A 192 -14.87 -0.50 -6.12
CA ALA A 192 -13.93 0.51 -5.64
C ALA A 192 -14.56 1.40 -4.54
N GLY A 193 -15.81 1.81 -4.72
CA GLY A 193 -16.56 2.58 -3.71
C GLY A 193 -16.77 1.79 -2.42
N ARG A 194 -17.14 0.50 -2.52
CA ARG A 194 -17.25 -0.42 -1.38
C ARG A 194 -15.92 -0.56 -0.64
N PHE A 195 -14.83 -0.79 -1.37
CA PHE A 195 -13.49 -0.86 -0.76
C PHE A 195 -13.13 0.41 0.01
N LEU A 196 -13.32 1.60 -0.58
CA LEU A 196 -13.01 2.88 0.07
C LEU A 196 -13.89 3.14 1.31
N HIS A 197 -15.13 2.67 1.30
CA HIS A 197 -16.02 2.70 2.46
C HIS A 197 -15.50 1.79 3.58
N LEU A 198 -15.20 0.53 3.29
CA LEU A 198 -14.65 -0.45 4.22
C LEU A 198 -13.29 -0.02 4.79
N LEU A 199 -12.46 0.65 3.99
CA LEU A 199 -11.20 1.22 4.45
C LEU A 199 -11.44 2.28 5.51
N GLN A 200 -12.38 3.22 5.29
CA GLN A 200 -12.74 4.22 6.30
C GLN A 200 -13.33 3.56 7.56
N GLU A 201 -14.18 2.55 7.42
CA GLU A 201 -14.74 1.81 8.56
C GLU A 201 -13.65 1.08 9.35
N SER A 202 -12.69 0.44 8.68
CA SER A 202 -11.54 -0.23 9.31
C SER A 202 -10.69 0.74 10.13
N ILE A 203 -10.49 1.97 9.64
CA ILE A 203 -9.82 3.04 10.37
C ILE A 203 -10.63 3.46 11.60
N CYS A 204 -11.94 3.65 11.45
CA CYS A 204 -12.82 4.05 12.55
C CYS A 204 -12.92 2.97 13.63
N ALA A 205 -12.89 1.70 13.26
CA ALA A 205 -12.95 0.56 14.19
C ALA A 205 -11.76 0.50 15.16
N LEU A 206 -10.61 1.07 14.80
CA LEU A 206 -9.45 1.18 15.71
C LEU A 206 -9.76 2.00 16.98
N SER A 207 -10.72 2.93 16.91
CA SER A 207 -11.12 3.69 18.12
C SER A 207 -11.96 2.87 19.09
N LYS A 208 -12.68 1.84 18.61
CA LYS A 208 -13.58 1.01 19.41
C LYS A 208 -12.88 -0.21 20.05
N GLY A 209 -11.75 -0.65 19.46
CA GLY A 209 -10.98 -1.82 19.91
C GLY A 209 -10.09 -1.58 21.14
N GLY A 210 -10.07 -0.38 21.70
CA GLY A 210 -9.27 -0.05 22.89
C GLY A 210 -9.84 -0.55 24.21
N GLU A 211 -11.01 -1.17 24.22
CA GLU A 211 -11.67 -1.67 25.45
C GLU A 211 -11.52 -3.18 25.67
N ASN A 212 -11.11 -3.95 24.66
CA ASN A 212 -10.85 -5.39 24.79
C ASN A 212 -9.36 -5.66 24.63
N GLY A 213 -8.71 -6.00 25.74
CA GLY A 213 -7.27 -6.16 25.93
C GLY A 213 -6.53 -6.96 24.85
N THR A 214 -5.76 -6.27 24.04
CA THR A 214 -4.59 -6.84 23.39
C THR A 214 -3.37 -6.08 23.88
N SER A 215 -2.51 -6.78 24.61
CA SER A 215 -1.21 -6.30 25.08
C SER A 215 -0.38 -5.80 23.90
N GLY A 216 -0.25 -4.48 23.81
CA GLY A 216 0.60 -3.83 22.80
C GLY A 216 2.08 -4.15 23.03
N PRO A 217 2.94 -4.02 22.01
CA PRO A 217 4.36 -4.27 22.15
C PRO A 217 4.98 -3.36 23.21
N LEU A 218 5.74 -3.96 24.12
CA LEU A 218 6.46 -3.31 25.21
C LEU A 218 7.28 -2.12 24.71
N ARG A 219 6.95 -0.96 25.24
CA ARG A 219 7.68 0.30 25.02
C ARG A 219 9.09 0.17 25.60
N GLN A 220 10.09 -0.05 24.76
CA GLN A 220 11.49 0.11 25.17
C GLN A 220 11.73 1.58 25.53
N ARG A 221 11.88 1.82 26.82
CA ARG A 221 12.21 3.12 27.43
C ARG A 221 13.63 3.47 27.02
N ARG A 222 13.80 4.29 25.98
CA ARG A 222 15.09 4.91 25.69
C ARG A 222 15.47 5.85 26.83
N LYS A 223 16.49 5.49 27.59
CA LYS A 223 17.17 6.39 28.54
C LYS A 223 17.73 7.57 27.72
N ARG A 224 17.29 8.78 28.05
CA ARG A 224 17.88 10.03 27.56
C ARG A 224 19.21 10.22 28.28
N GLY A 225 20.31 10.00 27.58
CA GLY A 225 21.59 10.56 27.91
C GLY A 225 21.70 11.92 27.21
N GLY A 226 21.82 12.99 27.98
CA GLY A 226 22.03 14.31 27.45
C GLY A 226 23.50 14.52 27.08
N SER A 227 23.75 15.13 25.94
CA SER A 227 24.89 16.07 25.78
C SER A 227 24.52 17.08 24.69
N ARG A 228 24.63 18.35 25.07
CA ARG A 228 24.62 19.52 24.18
C ARG A 228 25.94 19.59 23.44
N ILE A 229 25.94 20.16 22.26
CA ILE A 229 26.87 21.07 21.57
C ILE A 229 26.66 20.89 20.07
N GLY A 230 26.16 21.91 19.35
CA GLY A 230 26.96 22.88 18.67
C GLY A 230 26.62 22.97 17.20
N SER A 231 26.13 24.15 16.74
CA SER A 231 26.31 24.81 15.43
C SER A 231 25.92 24.11 14.12
N SER A 232 24.94 24.73 13.46
CA SER A 232 24.61 24.57 12.02
C SER A 232 25.75 25.02 11.11
N PRO A 233 25.86 24.42 9.92
CA PRO A 233 26.16 25.20 8.73
C PRO A 233 25.17 24.95 7.56
N GLY A 234 24.79 26.06 6.93
CA GLY A 234 24.59 26.36 5.52
C GLY A 234 23.91 25.31 4.62
N ARG A 235 22.67 25.61 4.22
CA ARG A 235 21.96 24.98 3.09
C ARG A 235 22.72 25.27 1.79
N ARG A 236 23.17 24.24 1.09
CA ARG A 236 23.52 24.34 -0.32
C ARG A 236 22.32 23.91 -1.18
N PRO A 237 22.05 24.59 -2.32
CA PRO A 237 21.00 24.18 -3.24
C PRO A 237 21.40 22.93 -4.01
N TRP A 238 20.41 22.09 -4.30
CA TRP A 238 20.54 20.85 -5.06
C TRP A 238 20.77 21.16 -6.55
N PRO A 239 21.71 20.48 -7.22
CA PRO A 239 21.82 20.58 -8.67
C PRO A 239 20.76 19.72 -9.33
N CYS A 240 20.13 20.32 -10.35
CA CYS A 240 19.18 19.67 -11.28
C CYS A 240 19.87 18.58 -12.11
N ALA A 241 19.23 17.42 -12.15
CA ALA A 241 19.11 16.45 -13.21
C ALA A 241 20.34 15.99 -14.00
N ALA A 242 20.66 14.71 -13.84
CA ALA A 242 21.15 13.89 -14.95
C ALA A 242 20.20 12.69 -15.10
N ARG A 243 19.58 12.58 -16.27
CA ARG A 243 18.74 11.44 -16.69
C ARG A 243 19.65 10.22 -16.88
N HIS A 244 19.45 9.17 -16.08
CA HIS A 244 19.94 7.85 -16.42
C HIS A 244 18.75 6.93 -16.72
N PRO A 245 18.79 6.19 -17.84
CA PRO A 245 17.72 5.26 -18.20
C PRO A 245 17.73 4.07 -17.24
N MET A 246 16.58 3.81 -16.64
CA MET A 246 16.30 2.61 -15.85
C MET A 246 16.37 1.39 -16.79
N GLN A 247 17.35 0.53 -16.63
CA GLN A 247 17.39 -0.77 -17.31
C GLN A 247 16.30 -1.68 -16.72
N LEU A 248 15.22 -1.81 -17.46
CA LEU A 248 14.16 -2.79 -17.20
C LEU A 248 14.73 -4.19 -17.49
N ARG A 249 14.99 -4.98 -16.45
CA ARG A 249 15.22 -6.41 -16.63
C ARG A 249 13.89 -7.07 -17.01
N LYS A 250 13.81 -7.56 -18.23
CA LYS A 250 12.73 -8.41 -18.74
C LYS A 250 12.69 -9.69 -17.90
N ILE A 251 11.61 -9.89 -17.17
CA ILE A 251 11.29 -11.19 -16.59
C ILE A 251 10.95 -12.11 -17.78
N ARG A 252 11.83 -13.05 -18.09
CA ARG A 252 11.57 -14.11 -19.07
C ARG A 252 10.60 -15.11 -18.40
N ILE A 253 9.37 -15.10 -18.84
CA ILE A 253 8.47 -16.23 -18.66
C ILE A 253 8.97 -17.30 -19.64
N ARG A 254 9.46 -18.43 -19.13
CA ARG A 254 9.71 -19.60 -19.95
C ARG A 254 8.35 -20.23 -20.29
N THR A 255 8.11 -20.32 -21.58
CA THR A 255 7.07 -21.17 -22.19
C THR A 255 7.34 -22.62 -21.90
#